data_9adf2db2426071051f5afff2a0f4158f
#
_entry.id   9adf2db2426071051f5afff2a0f4158f
#
_cell.length_a   1.000
_cell.length_b   1.000
_cell.length_c   1.000
_cell.angle_alpha   90.00
_cell.angle_beta   90.00
_cell.angle_gamma   90.00
#
_symmetry.space_group_name_H-M   'P 1'
#
loop_
_entity.id
_entity.type
_entity.pdbx_description
1 polymer ?
#
loop_
_entity_poly.entity_id
_entity_poly.type
_entity_poly.pdbx_seq_one_letter_code
_entity_poly.pdbx_strand_id
1 'polypeptide(L)'
;MIRIDHVTFSYGEENESASGVQDINLNIEDGQFIVLCGESGCGKTTITRLINGLIPHYYEGKMNGEVWVNGAKVSEQPIYDTAKTVGSVFQNPRSQFFNVDTTSEITFGCENLGQPEQSIRERLEKTVRDFRLEKLMGRNIFHLSGGEKQKIACAG
;
A
#
# COMPACT_ATOMS: atom_id res chain seq x y z
N MET A 1 -12.75 -2.67 -7.19
CA MET A 1 -13.25 -3.88 -6.49
C MET A 1 -12.09 -4.76 -6.08
N ILE A 2 -12.09 -5.31 -4.84
CA ILE A 2 -11.09 -6.27 -4.34
C ILE A 2 -11.82 -7.54 -3.93
N ARG A 3 -11.31 -8.71 -4.34
CA ARG A 3 -11.84 -10.01 -3.95
C ARG A 3 -10.71 -10.91 -3.44
N ILE A 4 -10.90 -11.45 -2.24
CA ILE A 4 -10.05 -12.50 -1.67
C ILE A 4 -10.94 -13.74 -1.58
N ASP A 5 -10.51 -14.84 -2.20
CA ASP A 5 -11.30 -16.05 -2.39
C ASP A 5 -10.58 -17.26 -1.81
N HIS A 6 -11.08 -17.75 -0.68
CA HIS A 6 -10.56 -18.91 0.06
C HIS A 6 -9.04 -18.87 0.30
N VAL A 7 -8.51 -17.67 0.64
CA VAL A 7 -7.06 -17.51 0.82
C VAL A 7 -6.60 -18.04 2.17
N THR A 8 -5.69 -18.99 2.10
CA THR A 8 -4.85 -19.41 3.22
C THR A 8 -3.40 -19.11 2.90
N PHE A 9 -2.72 -18.42 3.77
CA PHE A 9 -1.29 -18.10 3.63
C PHE A 9 -0.55 -18.32 4.93
N SER A 10 0.61 -19.00 4.85
CA SER A 10 1.53 -19.20 5.97
C SER A 10 2.94 -18.73 5.62
N TYR A 11 3.57 -17.95 6.52
CA TYR A 11 4.96 -17.56 6.40
C TYR A 11 5.87 -18.73 6.78
N GLY A 12 6.99 -18.93 6.05
CA GLY A 12 8.00 -19.96 6.34
C GLY A 12 7.66 -21.35 5.85
N GLU A 13 8.54 -22.31 6.15
CA GLU A 13 8.38 -23.73 5.81
C GLU A 13 7.61 -24.51 6.90
N GLU A 14 7.17 -25.74 6.58
CA GLU A 14 6.16 -26.54 7.31
C GLU A 14 6.40 -26.83 8.81
N ASN A 15 7.56 -26.48 9.38
CA ASN A 15 7.94 -26.92 10.72
C ASN A 15 8.04 -25.83 11.79
N GLU A 16 7.82 -24.56 11.45
CA GLU A 16 7.70 -23.47 12.42
C GLU A 16 6.22 -23.15 12.63
N SER A 17 5.84 -22.76 13.85
CA SER A 17 4.46 -22.35 14.17
C SER A 17 4.00 -21.26 13.19
N ALA A 18 3.35 -21.71 12.12
CA ALA A 18 3.09 -20.92 10.92
C ALA A 18 2.17 -19.74 11.26
N SER A 19 2.76 -18.57 11.39
CA SER A 19 1.99 -17.32 11.43
C SER A 19 1.42 -17.04 10.04
N GLY A 20 0.16 -16.64 9.95
CA GLY A 20 -0.47 -16.39 8.66
C GLY A 20 -1.95 -16.09 8.79
N VAL A 21 -2.69 -16.43 7.74
CA VAL A 21 -4.15 -16.32 7.69
C VAL A 21 -4.75 -17.61 7.11
N GLN A 22 -5.96 -17.94 7.52
CA GLN A 22 -6.62 -19.16 7.08
C GLN A 22 -8.02 -18.89 6.56
N ASP A 23 -8.31 -19.41 5.37
CA ASP A 23 -9.62 -19.37 4.70
C ASP A 23 -10.27 -17.98 4.69
N ILE A 24 -9.51 -16.97 4.27
CA ILE A 24 -10.00 -15.61 4.18
C ILE A 24 -10.88 -15.48 2.94
N ASN A 25 -12.11 -15.01 3.17
CA ASN A 25 -13.08 -14.69 2.15
C ASN A 25 -13.53 -13.23 2.35
N LEU A 26 -13.23 -12.36 1.38
CA LEU A 26 -13.53 -10.93 1.47
C LEU A 26 -13.85 -10.36 0.09
N ASN A 27 -14.96 -9.65 -0.01
CA ASN A 27 -15.31 -8.89 -1.20
C ASN A 27 -15.49 -7.42 -0.82
N ILE A 28 -14.75 -6.52 -1.47
CA ILE A 28 -14.81 -5.07 -1.24
C ILE A 28 -15.19 -4.42 -2.56
N GLU A 29 -16.37 -3.82 -2.59
CA GLU A 29 -16.86 -3.08 -3.74
C GLU A 29 -16.22 -1.70 -3.82
N ASP A 30 -16.29 -1.09 -5.00
CA ASP A 30 -15.77 0.26 -5.21
C ASP A 30 -16.49 1.28 -4.31
N GLY A 31 -15.73 2.23 -3.76
CA GLY A 31 -16.23 3.26 -2.87
C GLY A 31 -16.47 2.84 -1.42
N GLN A 32 -16.24 1.57 -1.07
CA GLN A 32 -16.36 1.12 0.32
C GLN A 32 -15.15 1.55 1.17
N PHE A 33 -15.41 1.85 2.43
CA PHE A 33 -14.41 2.06 3.48
C PHE A 33 -14.47 0.87 4.45
N ILE A 34 -13.39 0.10 4.52
CA ILE A 34 -13.31 -1.11 5.34
C ILE A 34 -12.30 -0.92 6.48
N VAL A 35 -12.69 -1.33 7.68
CA VAL A 35 -11.82 -1.33 8.86
C VAL A 35 -11.54 -2.76 9.29
N LEU A 36 -10.25 -3.14 9.30
CA LEU A 36 -9.79 -4.43 9.84
C LEU A 36 -9.46 -4.27 11.31
N CYS A 37 -10.26 -4.86 12.20
CA CYS A 37 -10.07 -4.84 13.65
C CYS A 37 -9.62 -6.22 14.16
N GLY A 38 -8.90 -6.24 15.27
CA GLY A 38 -8.46 -7.45 15.94
C GLY A 38 -7.16 -7.26 16.71
N GLU A 39 -6.77 -8.25 17.47
CA GLU A 39 -5.55 -8.25 18.29
C GLU A 39 -4.27 -8.14 17.46
N SER A 40 -3.16 -7.78 18.11
CA SER A 40 -1.84 -7.78 17.45
C SER A 40 -1.49 -9.20 17.01
N GLY A 41 -1.01 -9.36 15.77
CA GLY A 41 -0.66 -10.68 15.22
C GLY A 41 -1.81 -11.48 14.58
N CYS A 42 -3.08 -11.02 14.63
CA CYS A 42 -4.22 -11.75 14.06
C CYS A 42 -4.31 -11.74 12.51
N GLY A 43 -3.27 -11.28 11.80
CA GLY A 43 -3.22 -11.39 10.33
C GLY A 43 -3.65 -10.13 9.55
N LYS A 44 -4.01 -9.00 10.18
CA LYS A 44 -4.42 -7.76 9.47
C LYS A 44 -3.40 -7.31 8.42
N THR A 45 -2.13 -7.26 8.81
CA THR A 45 -1.04 -6.89 7.91
C THR A 45 -0.84 -7.90 6.79
N THR A 46 -1.10 -9.17 7.04
CA THR A 46 -1.05 -10.23 6.01
C THR A 46 -2.13 -9.99 4.95
N ILE A 47 -3.35 -9.62 5.35
CA ILE A 47 -4.43 -9.30 4.42
C ILE A 47 -4.04 -8.09 3.55
N THR A 48 -3.49 -7.03 4.12
CA THR A 48 -3.04 -5.87 3.32
C THR A 48 -1.89 -6.22 2.36
N ARG A 49 -0.97 -7.10 2.78
CA ARG A 49 0.13 -7.61 1.93
C ARG A 49 -0.36 -8.47 0.76
N LEU A 50 -1.43 -9.23 0.96
CA LEU A 50 -2.10 -9.98 -0.11
C LEU A 50 -2.71 -9.04 -1.15
N ILE A 51 -3.35 -7.95 -0.71
CA ILE A 51 -4.02 -6.99 -1.60
C ILE A 51 -3.00 -6.18 -2.41
N ASN A 52 -1.90 -5.73 -1.80
CA ASN A 52 -0.91 -4.89 -2.47
C ASN A 52 0.18 -5.67 -3.23
N GLY A 53 0.08 -7.00 -3.25
CA GLY A 53 0.99 -7.86 -4.01
C GLY A 53 2.34 -8.13 -3.33
N LEU A 54 2.59 -7.63 -2.12
CA LEU A 54 3.79 -8.03 -1.37
C LEU A 54 3.79 -9.53 -1.04
N ILE A 55 2.62 -10.14 -0.96
CA ILE A 55 2.43 -11.58 -1.02
C ILE A 55 1.74 -11.87 -2.36
N PRO A 56 2.29 -12.78 -3.18
CA PRO A 56 3.43 -13.67 -2.96
C PRO A 56 4.79 -13.15 -3.45
N HIS A 57 4.89 -11.91 -3.98
CA HIS A 57 6.07 -11.47 -4.72
C HIS A 57 7.30 -11.14 -3.87
N TYR A 58 7.10 -10.71 -2.63
CA TYR A 58 8.18 -10.30 -1.73
C TYR A 58 8.27 -11.19 -0.49
N TYR A 59 7.13 -11.57 0.09
CA TYR A 59 7.09 -12.46 1.24
C TYR A 59 6.88 -13.89 0.77
N GLU A 60 7.86 -14.75 1.02
CA GLU A 60 7.81 -16.17 0.73
C GLU A 60 6.90 -16.89 1.71
N GLY A 61 6.23 -17.95 1.23
CA GLY A 61 5.33 -18.77 2.03
C GLY A 61 4.43 -19.64 1.16
N LYS A 62 3.61 -20.44 1.81
CA LYS A 62 2.60 -21.26 1.13
C LYS A 62 1.29 -20.50 1.03
N MET A 63 0.80 -20.33 -0.19
CA MET A 63 -0.47 -19.67 -0.48
C MET A 63 -1.40 -20.61 -1.24
N ASN A 64 -2.64 -20.72 -0.77
CA ASN A 64 -3.77 -21.30 -1.49
C ASN A 64 -4.85 -20.23 -1.63
N GLY A 65 -5.76 -20.40 -2.61
CA GLY A 65 -6.79 -19.42 -2.91
C GLY A 65 -6.30 -18.31 -3.82
N GLU A 66 -7.12 -17.28 -4.03
CA GLU A 66 -6.87 -16.24 -5.03
C GLU A 66 -7.18 -14.84 -4.50
N VAL A 67 -6.36 -13.87 -4.93
CA VAL A 67 -6.59 -12.44 -4.67
C VAL A 67 -6.72 -11.70 -5.99
N TRP A 68 -7.77 -10.92 -6.11
CA TRP A 68 -8.10 -10.15 -7.29
C TRP A 68 -8.26 -8.67 -6.95
N VAL A 69 -7.65 -7.81 -7.74
CA VAL A 69 -7.79 -6.36 -7.64
C VAL A 69 -8.19 -5.82 -9.01
N ASN A 70 -9.33 -5.15 -9.08
CA ASN A 70 -9.88 -4.59 -10.31
C ASN A 70 -9.93 -5.59 -11.48
N GLY A 71 -10.25 -6.87 -11.18
CA GLY A 71 -10.36 -7.93 -12.18
C GLY A 71 -9.03 -8.58 -12.58
N ALA A 72 -7.91 -8.13 -12.04
CA ALA A 72 -6.59 -8.73 -12.26
C ALA A 72 -6.18 -9.58 -11.06
N LYS A 73 -5.65 -10.79 -11.31
CA LYS A 73 -5.17 -11.69 -10.26
C LYS A 73 -3.77 -11.25 -9.80
N VAL A 74 -3.65 -10.92 -8.53
CA VAL A 74 -2.43 -10.31 -7.95
C VAL A 74 -1.20 -11.21 -8.12
N SER A 75 -1.33 -12.52 -8.00
CA SER A 75 -0.22 -13.47 -8.15
C SER A 75 0.30 -13.64 -9.60
N GLU A 76 -0.48 -13.21 -10.60
CA GLU A 76 -0.17 -13.40 -12.02
C GLU A 76 0.37 -12.13 -12.69
N GLN A 77 0.33 -11.00 -12.02
CA GLN A 77 0.85 -9.73 -12.55
C GLN A 77 2.08 -9.27 -11.77
N PRO A 78 3.02 -8.56 -12.40
CA PRO A 78 4.15 -7.97 -11.72
C PRO A 78 3.72 -6.98 -10.63
N ILE A 79 4.48 -6.89 -9.54
CA ILE A 79 4.14 -6.02 -8.42
C ILE A 79 3.99 -4.53 -8.81
N TYR A 80 4.75 -4.07 -9.82
CA TYR A 80 4.65 -2.69 -10.32
C TYR A 80 3.30 -2.41 -11.01
N ASP A 81 2.63 -3.41 -11.55
CA ASP A 81 1.29 -3.24 -12.12
C ASP A 81 0.23 -3.17 -11.01
N THR A 82 0.38 -3.97 -9.95
CA THR A 82 -0.44 -3.84 -8.75
C THR A 82 -0.27 -2.47 -8.11
N ALA A 83 0.96 -1.95 -8.02
CA ALA A 83 1.25 -0.63 -7.45
C ALA A 83 0.61 0.55 -8.21
N LYS A 84 0.26 0.39 -9.49
CA LYS A 84 -0.49 1.41 -10.25
C LYS A 84 -1.93 1.58 -9.77
N THR A 85 -2.48 0.55 -9.11
CA THR A 85 -3.90 0.49 -8.71
C THR A 85 -4.11 0.43 -7.20
N VAL A 86 -3.08 0.03 -6.44
CA VAL A 86 -3.12 -0.12 -4.99
C VAL A 86 -2.08 0.78 -4.34
N GLY A 87 -2.51 1.89 -3.78
CA GLY A 87 -1.68 2.71 -2.89
C GLY A 87 -1.57 2.06 -1.51
N SER A 88 -0.38 2.09 -0.91
CA SER A 88 -0.13 1.51 0.42
C SER A 88 0.56 2.50 1.33
N VAL A 89 0.05 2.65 2.55
CA VAL A 89 0.71 3.41 3.61
C VAL A 89 1.09 2.44 4.73
N PHE A 90 2.38 2.39 5.05
CA PHE A 90 2.89 1.49 6.08
C PHE A 90 2.73 2.08 7.49
N GLN A 91 2.70 1.20 8.49
CA GLN A 91 2.55 1.58 9.90
C GLN A 91 3.64 2.58 10.37
N ASN A 92 4.86 2.46 9.85
CA ASN A 92 5.93 3.41 10.11
C ASN A 92 6.21 4.24 8.85
N PRO A 93 5.74 5.50 8.77
CA PRO A 93 5.96 6.34 7.60
C PRO A 93 7.45 6.59 7.30
N ARG A 94 8.32 6.55 8.31
CA ARG A 94 9.76 6.80 8.14
C ARG A 94 10.44 5.78 7.24
N SER A 95 9.97 4.54 7.26
CA SER A 95 10.52 3.46 6.42
C SER A 95 10.01 3.50 4.99
N GLN A 96 9.06 4.38 4.68
CA GLN A 96 8.44 4.53 3.37
C GLN A 96 9.10 5.63 2.53
N PHE A 97 9.69 6.65 3.16
CA PHE A 97 10.23 7.81 2.47
C PHE A 97 11.56 7.51 1.76
N PHE A 98 11.62 7.91 0.50
CA PHE A 98 12.81 7.83 -0.35
C PHE A 98 13.51 9.19 -0.48
N ASN A 99 12.75 10.29 -0.41
CA ASN A 99 13.25 11.63 -0.58
C ASN A 99 13.41 12.37 0.75
N VAL A 100 14.22 13.41 0.74
CA VAL A 100 14.41 14.30 1.88
C VAL A 100 13.39 15.45 1.88
N ASP A 101 12.94 15.82 0.70
CA ASP A 101 12.01 16.93 0.45
C ASP A 101 10.57 16.40 0.25
N THR A 102 9.60 17.09 0.86
CA THR A 102 8.18 16.70 0.82
C THR A 102 7.57 16.77 -0.57
N THR A 103 7.97 17.72 -1.40
CA THR A 103 7.44 17.83 -2.77
C THR A 103 7.91 16.68 -3.62
N SER A 104 9.22 16.39 -3.59
CA SER A 104 9.81 15.27 -4.29
C SER A 104 9.26 13.92 -3.84
N GLU A 105 8.94 13.79 -2.55
CA GLU A 105 8.32 12.55 -2.03
C GLU A 105 6.91 12.33 -2.59
N ILE A 106 6.08 13.38 -2.64
CA ILE A 106 4.71 13.27 -3.17
C ILE A 106 4.72 12.98 -4.68
N THR A 107 5.69 13.52 -5.42
CA THR A 107 5.78 13.30 -6.88
C THR A 107 6.48 12.00 -7.26
N PHE A 108 7.21 11.39 -6.34
CA PHE A 108 8.08 10.24 -6.58
C PHE A 108 7.39 9.06 -7.29
N GLY A 109 6.18 8.69 -6.85
CA GLY A 109 5.41 7.62 -7.48
C GLY A 109 5.05 7.93 -8.94
N CYS A 110 4.64 9.15 -9.24
CA CYS A 110 4.30 9.60 -10.58
C CYS A 110 5.53 9.65 -11.50
N GLU A 111 6.68 10.10 -10.97
CA GLU A 111 7.96 10.16 -11.69
C GLU A 111 8.44 8.76 -12.04
N ASN A 112 8.39 7.82 -11.10
CA ASN A 112 8.76 6.42 -11.33
C ASN A 112 7.87 5.73 -12.37
N LEU A 113 6.62 6.14 -12.49
CA LEU A 113 5.71 5.66 -13.52
C LEU A 113 5.89 6.37 -14.87
N GLY A 114 6.86 7.29 -14.99
CA GLY A 114 7.16 8.02 -16.22
C GLY A 114 6.04 8.94 -16.69
N GLN A 115 5.26 9.50 -15.75
CA GLN A 115 4.17 10.41 -16.12
C GLN A 115 4.73 11.75 -16.66
N PRO A 116 4.01 12.40 -17.60
CA PRO A 116 4.42 13.71 -18.10
C PRO A 116 4.48 14.77 -16.99
N GLU A 117 5.47 15.66 -17.03
CA GLU A 117 5.67 16.71 -16.01
C GLU A 117 4.41 17.54 -15.71
N GLN A 118 3.67 17.91 -16.75
CA GLN A 118 2.43 18.67 -16.59
C GLN A 118 1.39 17.87 -15.76
N SER A 119 1.23 16.57 -16.03
CA SER A 119 0.32 15.71 -15.28
C SER A 119 0.74 15.57 -13.82
N ILE A 120 2.06 15.46 -13.57
CA ILE A 120 2.61 15.39 -12.20
C ILE A 120 2.30 16.70 -11.45
N ARG A 121 2.49 17.84 -12.10
CA ARG A 121 2.22 19.15 -11.51
C ARG A 121 0.74 19.32 -11.14
N GLU A 122 -0.17 19.00 -12.06
CA GLU A 122 -1.61 19.07 -11.82
C GLU A 122 -2.06 18.16 -10.67
N ARG A 123 -1.52 16.94 -10.63
CA ARG A 123 -1.78 15.99 -9.53
C ARG A 123 -1.24 16.51 -8.19
N LEU A 124 0.00 17.01 -8.18
CA LEU A 124 0.61 17.61 -6.98
C LEU A 124 -0.25 18.75 -6.43
N GLU A 125 -0.64 19.70 -7.27
CA GLU A 125 -1.48 20.82 -6.85
C GLU A 125 -2.84 20.35 -6.30
N LYS A 126 -3.45 19.37 -6.93
CA LYS A 126 -4.70 18.77 -6.44
C LYS A 126 -4.48 18.11 -5.08
N THR A 127 -3.47 17.27 -4.95
CA THR A 127 -3.14 16.55 -3.71
C THR A 127 -2.84 17.51 -2.57
N VAL A 128 -2.05 18.56 -2.83
CA VAL A 128 -1.72 19.59 -1.84
C VAL A 128 -2.99 20.27 -1.31
N ARG A 129 -3.94 20.60 -2.18
CA ARG A 129 -5.24 21.17 -1.77
C ARG A 129 -6.09 20.19 -0.98
N ASP A 130 -6.25 18.96 -1.49
CA ASP A 130 -7.11 17.94 -0.91
C ASP A 130 -6.66 17.55 0.51
N PHE A 131 -5.35 17.44 0.72
CA PHE A 131 -4.74 17.09 2.03
C PHE A 131 -4.35 18.30 2.89
N ARG A 132 -4.52 19.54 2.37
CA ARG A 132 -4.14 20.79 3.05
C ARG A 132 -2.67 20.82 3.45
N LEU A 133 -1.79 20.60 2.45
CA LEU A 133 -0.34 20.43 2.66
C LEU A 133 0.46 21.69 2.33
N GLU A 134 -0.16 22.83 2.01
CA GLU A 134 0.51 24.05 1.51
C GLU A 134 1.68 24.47 2.41
N LYS A 135 1.51 24.35 3.73
CA LYS A 135 2.53 24.71 4.72
C LYS A 135 3.66 23.69 4.86
N LEU A 136 3.49 22.53 4.28
CA LEU A 136 4.45 21.43 4.37
C LEU A 136 5.31 21.30 3.11
N MET A 137 4.93 21.96 2.02
CA MET A 137 5.65 21.86 0.74
C MET A 137 7.06 22.44 0.82
N GLY A 138 8.01 21.77 0.14
CA GLY A 138 9.43 22.16 0.12
C GLY A 138 10.14 22.04 1.47
N ARG A 139 9.56 21.29 2.42
CA ARG A 139 10.16 21.08 3.75
C ARG A 139 10.93 19.78 3.83
N ASN A 140 11.94 19.76 4.66
CA ASN A 140 12.66 18.53 4.97
C ASN A 140 11.77 17.59 5.81
N ILE A 141 11.54 16.38 5.29
CA ILE A 141 10.67 15.35 5.89
C ILE A 141 11.13 14.97 7.30
N PHE A 142 12.43 14.95 7.55
CA PHE A 142 12.96 14.55 8.86
C PHE A 142 12.60 15.55 9.97
N HIS A 143 12.31 16.80 9.62
CA HIS A 143 11.91 17.86 10.55
C HIS A 143 10.39 17.91 10.78
N LEU A 144 9.61 17.08 10.12
CA LEU A 144 8.16 17.00 10.31
C LEU A 144 7.79 16.22 11.56
N SER A 145 6.68 16.59 12.20
CA SER A 145 6.04 15.81 13.25
C SER A 145 5.52 14.46 12.72
N GLY A 146 5.20 13.52 13.62
CA GLY A 146 4.67 12.20 13.23
C GLY A 146 3.39 12.30 12.40
N GLY A 147 2.46 13.17 12.78
CA GLY A 147 1.21 13.37 12.03
C GLY A 147 1.41 14.03 10.68
N GLU A 148 2.35 14.97 10.56
CA GLU A 148 2.72 15.57 9.27
C GLU A 148 3.36 14.53 8.34
N LYS A 149 4.24 13.67 8.87
CA LYS A 149 4.81 12.53 8.11
C LYS A 149 3.75 11.59 7.59
N GLN A 150 2.74 11.25 8.42
CA GLN A 150 1.62 10.42 7.95
C GLN A 150 0.84 11.09 6.82
N LYS A 151 0.58 12.40 6.90
CA LYS A 151 -0.08 13.12 5.81
C LYS A 151 0.72 13.07 4.51
N ILE A 152 2.04 13.28 4.57
CA ILE A 152 2.91 13.18 3.38
C ILE A 152 2.90 11.75 2.83
N ALA A 153 3.00 10.71 3.68
CA ALA A 153 2.94 9.31 3.25
C ALA A 153 1.60 8.91 2.61
N CYS A 154 0.49 9.56 3.01
CA CYS A 154 -0.81 9.34 2.37
C CYS A 154 -0.99 10.14 1.07
N ALA A 155 -0.17 11.14 0.85
CA ALA A 155 -0.25 12.02 -0.30
C ALA A 155 0.63 11.56 -1.48
N GLY A 156 1.70 10.78 -1.22
CA GLY A 156 2.59 10.17 -2.21
C GLY A 156 2.07 8.81 -2.62
#